data_6f041cd194314fd4f8ee69b94136afbf
#
_entry.id   6f041cd194314fd4f8ee69b94136afbf
#
_cell.length_a   1.000
_cell.length_b   1.000
_cell.length_c   1.000
_cell.angle_alpha   90.00
_cell.angle_beta   90.00
_cell.angle_gamma   90.00
#
_symmetry.space_group_name_H-M   'P 1'
#
loop_
_entity.id
_entity.type
_entity.pdbx_description
1 polymer ?
#
loop_
_entity_poly.entity_id
_entity_poly.type
_entity_poly.pdbx_seq_one_letter_code
_entity_poly.pdbx_strand_id
1 'polypeptide(L)'
;GGKAFSAALRMENAGRILACDIHEKKLRLIRQGAERLGIEIISAQQRDARVPDKALEGGFDLVIADVPCSGLGVIRKKPEIRTKSRADVEALPQIQLDILSNLSHFVRPGGVLLYSTCTVLRAENEGVVERFLEHNRHFAPAAFTLGPRAVESGMYTFWSNVDGTDGFFAAKLIRKA
;
A
#
# COMPACT_ATOMS: atom_id res chain seq x y z
N GLY A 1 -5.47 -8.62 6.70
CA GLY A 1 -4.12 -9.27 6.70
C GLY A 1 -3.68 -9.88 5.37
N GLY A 2 -4.54 -9.89 4.33
CA GLY A 2 -4.26 -10.63 3.10
C GLY A 2 -2.91 -10.32 2.45
N LYS A 3 -2.51 -9.04 2.34
CA LYS A 3 -1.21 -8.66 1.79
C LYS A 3 -0.04 -9.19 2.64
N ALA A 4 -0.15 -9.11 3.98
CA ALA A 4 0.87 -9.62 4.89
C ALA A 4 1.00 -11.15 4.80
N PHE A 5 -0.12 -11.87 4.73
CA PHE A 5 -0.10 -13.34 4.56
C PHE A 5 0.49 -13.75 3.23
N SER A 6 0.10 -13.08 2.12
CA SER A 6 0.66 -13.35 0.80
C SER A 6 2.16 -13.08 0.74
N ALA A 7 2.63 -12.04 1.42
CA ALA A 7 4.05 -11.74 1.53
C ALA A 7 4.78 -12.84 2.32
N ALA A 8 4.27 -13.25 3.48
CA ALA A 8 4.88 -14.29 4.31
C ALA A 8 4.99 -15.64 3.57
N LEU A 9 3.96 -16.02 2.82
CA LEU A 9 3.99 -17.24 2.00
C LEU A 9 5.04 -17.16 0.88
N ARG A 10 5.19 -15.99 0.23
CA ARG A 10 6.22 -15.78 -0.79
C ARG A 10 7.64 -15.71 -0.22
N MET A 11 7.75 -15.33 1.05
CA MET A 11 9.00 -15.34 1.82
C MET A 11 9.31 -16.71 2.42
N GLU A 12 8.49 -17.72 2.15
CA GLU A 12 8.64 -19.08 2.70
C GLU A 12 8.76 -19.09 4.23
N ASN A 13 8.02 -18.17 4.88
CA ASN A 13 8.05 -17.96 6.34
C ASN A 13 9.47 -17.60 6.86
N ALA A 14 10.32 -16.98 6.04
CA ALA A 14 11.65 -16.53 6.40
C ALA A 14 11.73 -14.98 6.44
N GLY A 15 12.50 -14.43 7.38
CA GLY A 15 12.64 -12.98 7.57
C GLY A 15 11.66 -12.42 8.59
N ARG A 16 11.14 -11.20 8.39
CA ARG A 16 10.20 -10.56 9.31
C ARG A 16 9.23 -9.64 8.57
N ILE A 17 8.00 -9.57 9.04
CA ILE A 17 6.96 -8.66 8.55
C ILE A 17 6.37 -7.90 9.73
N LEU A 18 6.36 -6.57 9.65
CA LEU A 18 5.65 -5.71 10.58
C LEU A 18 4.32 -5.28 9.93
N ALA A 19 3.20 -5.80 10.41
CA ALA A 19 1.87 -5.43 9.97
C ALA A 19 1.28 -4.37 10.90
N CYS A 20 0.90 -3.21 10.34
CA CYS A 20 0.37 -2.09 11.11
C CYS A 20 -1.07 -1.76 10.68
N ASP A 21 -1.90 -1.37 11.64
CA ASP A 21 -3.22 -0.74 11.42
C ASP A 21 -3.53 0.15 12.61
N ILE A 22 -4.35 1.19 12.41
CA ILE A 22 -4.83 2.06 13.50
C ILE A 22 -5.89 1.37 14.37
N HIS A 23 -6.51 0.30 13.88
CA HIS A 23 -7.59 -0.42 14.55
C HIS A 23 -7.12 -1.75 15.15
N GLU A 24 -7.10 -1.85 16.47
CA GLU A 24 -6.69 -3.08 17.18
C GLU A 24 -7.53 -4.30 16.77
N LYS A 25 -8.82 -4.12 16.46
CA LYS A 25 -9.68 -5.22 15.97
C LYS A 25 -9.11 -5.90 14.72
N LYS A 26 -8.55 -5.11 13.78
CA LYS A 26 -7.91 -5.66 12.57
C LYS A 26 -6.61 -6.37 12.88
N LEU A 27 -5.81 -5.86 13.81
CA LEU A 27 -4.56 -6.48 14.24
C LEU A 27 -4.81 -7.85 14.90
N ARG A 28 -5.87 -7.97 15.71
CA ARG A 28 -6.29 -9.25 16.26
C ARG A 28 -6.60 -10.27 15.17
N LEU A 29 -7.30 -9.86 14.10
CA LEU A 29 -7.58 -10.73 12.96
C LEU A 29 -6.31 -11.14 12.20
N ILE A 30 -5.30 -10.25 12.13
CA ILE A 30 -4.01 -10.57 11.53
C ILE A 30 -3.28 -11.63 12.37
N ARG A 31 -3.21 -11.46 13.70
CA ARG A 31 -2.58 -12.43 14.59
C ARG A 31 -3.25 -13.80 14.51
N GLN A 32 -4.57 -13.85 14.61
CA GLN A 32 -5.35 -15.09 14.48
C GLN A 32 -5.17 -15.75 13.10
N GLY A 33 -5.12 -14.95 12.04
CA GLY A 33 -4.89 -15.46 10.69
C GLY A 33 -3.48 -16.01 10.50
N ALA A 34 -2.47 -15.36 11.06
CA ALA A 34 -1.08 -15.83 11.03
C ALA A 34 -0.95 -17.17 11.78
N GLU A 35 -1.48 -17.26 12.99
CA GLU A 35 -1.51 -18.49 13.79
C GLU A 35 -2.18 -19.66 13.03
N ARG A 36 -3.38 -19.43 12.49
CA ARG A 36 -4.12 -20.43 11.73
C ARG A 36 -3.38 -20.93 10.48
N LEU A 37 -2.54 -20.07 9.87
CA LEU A 37 -1.76 -20.38 8.67
C LEU A 37 -0.34 -20.89 8.98
N GLY A 38 0.04 -21.01 10.25
CA GLY A 38 1.40 -21.38 10.65
C GLY A 38 2.45 -20.33 10.25
N ILE A 39 2.07 -19.05 10.18
CA ILE A 39 2.98 -17.96 9.82
C ILE A 39 3.56 -17.35 11.08
N GLU A 40 4.88 -17.46 11.25
CA GLU A 40 5.60 -17.02 12.45
C GLU A 40 6.29 -15.66 12.31
N ILE A 41 6.54 -15.21 11.08
CA ILE A 41 7.32 -14.01 10.77
C ILE A 41 6.54 -12.70 10.86
N ILE A 42 5.22 -12.74 11.11
CA ILE A 42 4.37 -11.55 11.19
C ILE A 42 4.26 -11.07 12.64
N SER A 43 4.71 -9.85 12.90
CA SER A 43 4.34 -9.09 14.10
C SER A 43 3.29 -8.03 13.76
N ALA A 44 2.27 -7.87 14.62
CA ALA A 44 1.18 -6.92 14.38
C ALA A 44 1.16 -5.84 15.46
N GLN A 45 1.26 -4.55 15.06
CA GLN A 45 1.36 -3.40 15.96
C GLN A 45 0.34 -2.32 15.61
N GLN A 46 -0.25 -1.69 16.63
CA GLN A 46 -1.14 -0.55 16.42
C GLN A 46 -0.31 0.70 16.14
N ARG A 47 -0.49 1.28 14.94
CA ARG A 47 0.23 2.47 14.51
C ARG A 47 -0.62 3.30 13.56
N ASP A 48 -0.53 4.61 13.69
CA ASP A 48 -0.99 5.54 12.65
C ASP A 48 0.16 5.74 11.65
N ALA A 49 -0.07 5.42 10.39
CA ALA A 49 0.94 5.54 9.33
C ALA A 49 1.35 6.99 9.02
N ARG A 50 0.66 7.98 9.58
CA ARG A 50 1.03 9.40 9.49
C ARG A 50 2.00 9.86 10.57
N VAL A 51 2.16 9.06 11.64
CA VAL A 51 3.02 9.41 12.77
C VAL A 51 4.44 8.90 12.53
N PRO A 52 5.45 9.79 12.53
CA PRO A 52 6.85 9.40 12.38
C PRO A 52 7.33 8.48 13.50
N ASP A 53 8.19 7.52 13.16
CA ASP A 53 8.88 6.67 14.14
C ASP A 53 10.34 6.47 13.73
N LYS A 54 11.24 7.15 14.41
CA LYS A 54 12.68 7.08 14.15
C LYS A 54 13.27 5.67 14.31
N ALA A 55 12.68 4.81 15.13
CA ALA A 55 13.14 3.44 15.31
C ALA A 55 12.91 2.55 14.06
N LEU A 56 12.05 2.99 13.15
CA LEU A 56 11.74 2.28 11.91
C LEU A 56 12.45 2.85 10.68
N GLU A 57 13.09 4.03 10.79
CA GLU A 57 13.74 4.71 9.67
C GLU A 57 14.82 3.82 9.01
N GLY A 58 14.74 3.67 7.69
CA GLY A 58 15.67 2.86 6.90
C GLY A 58 15.71 1.38 7.27
N GLY A 59 14.72 0.88 8.01
CA GLY A 59 14.73 -0.48 8.56
C GLY A 59 14.14 -1.56 7.64
N PHE A 60 13.58 -1.20 6.48
CA PHE A 60 12.82 -2.15 5.66
C PHE A 60 13.30 -2.19 4.21
N ASP A 61 13.40 -3.40 3.67
CA ASP A 61 13.66 -3.67 2.25
C ASP A 61 12.46 -3.33 1.38
N LEU A 62 11.25 -3.56 1.92
CA LEU A 62 9.97 -3.29 1.28
C LEU A 62 9.00 -2.67 2.28
N VAL A 63 8.41 -1.54 1.93
CA VAL A 63 7.29 -0.93 2.65
C VAL A 63 6.07 -0.92 1.75
N ILE A 64 4.92 -1.39 2.25
CA ILE A 64 3.65 -1.41 1.53
C ILE A 64 2.71 -0.38 2.15
N ALA A 65 2.43 0.68 1.41
CA ALA A 65 1.45 1.72 1.74
C ALA A 65 0.08 1.34 1.13
N ASP A 66 -0.71 0.54 1.85
CA ASP A 66 -2.10 0.24 1.51
C ASP A 66 -3.00 1.28 2.17
N VAL A 67 -3.22 2.39 1.48
CA VAL A 67 -3.79 3.60 2.08
C VAL A 67 -5.32 3.62 2.07
N PRO A 68 -5.97 4.37 3.01
CA PRO A 68 -7.40 4.61 2.92
C PRO A 68 -7.72 5.34 1.62
N CYS A 69 -8.78 4.89 0.93
CA CYS A 69 -9.18 5.46 -0.36
C CYS A 69 -10.72 5.51 -0.50
N SER A 70 -11.20 6.12 -1.56
CA SER A 70 -12.65 6.18 -1.86
C SER A 70 -13.27 4.78 -1.99
N GLY A 71 -12.49 3.82 -2.49
CA GLY A 71 -12.96 2.44 -2.70
C GLY A 71 -13.76 2.26 -3.98
N LEU A 72 -13.81 3.26 -4.88
CA LEU A 72 -14.63 3.22 -6.09
C LEU A 72 -14.31 2.03 -7.00
N GLY A 73 -13.12 1.47 -6.92
CA GLY A 73 -12.75 0.27 -7.67
C GLY A 73 -13.44 -1.01 -7.20
N VAL A 74 -13.94 -1.04 -5.95
CA VAL A 74 -14.61 -2.21 -5.35
C VAL A 74 -16.10 -1.99 -5.09
N ILE A 75 -16.69 -1.01 -5.73
CA ILE A 75 -18.10 -0.61 -5.56
C ILE A 75 -19.07 -1.77 -5.83
N ARG A 76 -18.69 -2.72 -6.68
CA ARG A 76 -19.46 -3.93 -6.95
C ARG A 76 -19.63 -4.82 -5.71
N LYS A 77 -18.60 -4.86 -4.85
CA LYS A 77 -18.57 -5.66 -3.61
C LYS A 77 -19.06 -4.87 -2.40
N LYS A 78 -18.97 -3.54 -2.46
CA LYS A 78 -19.30 -2.62 -1.37
C LYS A 78 -20.16 -1.47 -1.90
N PRO A 79 -21.45 -1.71 -2.17
CA PRO A 79 -22.36 -0.72 -2.76
C PRO A 79 -22.55 0.53 -1.88
N GLU A 80 -22.32 0.42 -0.57
CA GLU A 80 -22.34 1.53 0.38
C GLU A 80 -21.32 2.65 0.06
N ILE A 81 -20.30 2.36 -0.75
CA ILE A 81 -19.36 3.36 -1.23
C ILE A 81 -20.05 4.50 -1.99
N ARG A 82 -21.20 4.22 -2.64
CA ARG A 82 -22.00 5.22 -3.36
C ARG A 82 -22.54 6.33 -2.46
N THR A 83 -22.63 6.12 -1.16
CA THR A 83 -23.17 7.08 -0.19
C THR A 83 -22.09 7.98 0.41
N LYS A 84 -20.81 7.80 0.06
CA LYS A 84 -19.73 8.70 0.50
C LYS A 84 -19.97 10.10 -0.01
N SER A 85 -19.75 11.10 0.85
CA SER A 85 -19.85 12.50 0.45
C SER A 85 -18.68 12.86 -0.49
N ARG A 86 -18.90 13.84 -1.34
CA ARG A 86 -17.84 14.36 -2.21
C ARG A 86 -16.68 14.94 -1.39
N ALA A 87 -16.98 15.64 -0.30
CA ALA A 87 -15.99 16.23 0.59
C ALA A 87 -15.06 15.15 1.21
N ASP A 88 -15.63 14.00 1.64
CA ASP A 88 -14.84 12.90 2.18
C ASP A 88 -13.87 12.34 1.15
N VAL A 89 -14.28 12.24 -0.12
CA VAL A 89 -13.41 11.74 -1.20
C VAL A 89 -12.33 12.77 -1.56
N GLU A 90 -12.66 14.05 -1.62
CA GLU A 90 -11.71 15.13 -1.97
C GLU A 90 -10.61 15.33 -0.91
N ALA A 91 -10.84 14.92 0.34
CA ALA A 91 -9.84 14.97 1.40
C ALA A 91 -8.80 13.84 1.34
N LEU A 92 -9.11 12.72 0.67
CA LEU A 92 -8.28 11.52 0.68
C LEU A 92 -6.89 11.69 0.06
N PRO A 93 -6.70 12.39 -1.08
CA PRO A 93 -5.39 12.52 -1.70
C PRO A 93 -4.34 13.17 -0.78
N GLN A 94 -4.73 14.11 0.09
CA GLN A 94 -3.80 14.71 1.05
C GLN A 94 -3.41 13.72 2.15
N ILE A 95 -4.38 13.00 2.71
CA ILE A 95 -4.13 11.95 3.73
C ILE A 95 -3.21 10.86 3.17
N GLN A 96 -3.43 10.46 1.92
CA GLN A 96 -2.64 9.45 1.23
C GLN A 96 -1.20 9.92 1.00
N LEU A 97 -1.03 11.19 0.62
CA LEU A 97 0.29 11.80 0.46
C LEU A 97 1.06 11.86 1.79
N ASP A 98 0.39 12.26 2.88
CA ASP A 98 0.99 12.33 4.21
C ASP A 98 1.46 10.93 4.67
N ILE A 99 0.63 9.90 4.47
CA ILE A 99 0.99 8.50 4.75
C ILE A 99 2.19 8.06 3.91
N LEU A 100 2.13 8.28 2.60
CA LEU A 100 3.19 7.87 1.67
C LEU A 100 4.52 8.54 2.01
N SER A 101 4.47 9.85 2.32
CA SER A 101 5.65 10.64 2.71
C SER A 101 6.26 10.12 4.01
N ASN A 102 5.46 9.85 5.04
CA ASN A 102 5.98 9.31 6.29
C ASN A 102 6.57 7.90 6.10
N LEU A 103 5.85 7.02 5.42
CA LEU A 103 6.30 5.63 5.20
C LEU A 103 7.55 5.54 4.32
N SER A 104 7.82 6.53 3.48
CA SER A 104 9.04 6.59 2.66
C SER A 104 10.32 6.63 3.49
N HIS A 105 10.28 7.19 4.70
CA HIS A 105 11.43 7.23 5.61
C HIS A 105 11.82 5.83 6.12
N PHE A 106 10.87 4.89 6.17
CA PHE A 106 11.13 3.54 6.67
C PHE A 106 11.83 2.64 5.65
N VAL A 107 11.79 3.01 4.37
CA VAL A 107 12.47 2.27 3.30
C VAL A 107 13.97 2.52 3.37
N ARG A 108 14.80 1.46 3.36
CA ARG A 108 16.27 1.62 3.29
C ARG A 108 16.73 2.11 1.91
N PRO A 109 17.92 2.70 1.77
CA PRO A 109 18.53 2.93 0.45
C PRO A 109 18.55 1.64 -0.38
N GLY A 110 18.15 1.71 -1.64
CA GLY A 110 17.95 0.56 -2.53
C GLY A 110 16.68 -0.27 -2.27
N GLY A 111 15.89 0.08 -1.24
CA GLY A 111 14.63 -0.59 -0.92
C GLY A 111 13.46 -0.11 -1.77
N VAL A 112 12.31 -0.76 -1.60
CA VAL A 112 11.10 -0.53 -2.39
C VAL A 112 9.98 0.03 -1.52
N LEU A 113 9.30 1.05 -2.03
CA LEU A 113 8.03 1.56 -1.52
C LEU A 113 6.93 1.19 -2.52
N LEU A 114 5.97 0.39 -2.08
CA LEU A 114 4.81 -0.01 -2.86
C LEU A 114 3.59 0.76 -2.38
N TYR A 115 3.01 1.59 -3.23
CA TYR A 115 1.76 2.29 -2.98
C TYR A 115 0.60 1.54 -3.61
N SER A 116 -0.53 1.39 -2.89
CA SER A 116 -1.72 0.74 -3.43
C SER A 116 -3.02 1.33 -2.90
N THR A 117 -4.03 1.34 -3.77
CA THR A 117 -5.42 1.74 -3.45
C THR A 117 -6.41 0.75 -4.06
N CYS A 118 -7.65 0.78 -3.57
CA CYS A 118 -8.80 0.09 -4.19
C CYS A 118 -9.73 1.09 -4.89
N THR A 119 -9.18 2.10 -5.55
CA THR A 119 -9.91 3.09 -6.36
C THR A 119 -9.32 3.20 -7.76
N VAL A 120 -10.07 3.80 -8.67
CA VAL A 120 -9.65 4.11 -10.04
C VAL A 120 -9.51 5.62 -10.27
N LEU A 121 -9.64 6.43 -9.23
CA LEU A 121 -9.53 7.88 -9.34
C LEU A 121 -8.06 8.30 -9.46
N ARG A 122 -7.72 8.96 -10.56
CA ARG A 122 -6.36 9.48 -10.82
C ARG A 122 -5.85 10.38 -9.68
N ALA A 123 -6.76 11.18 -9.06
CA ALA A 123 -6.41 12.06 -7.95
C ALA A 123 -5.87 11.32 -6.73
N GLU A 124 -6.37 10.09 -6.47
CA GLU A 124 -5.93 9.22 -5.37
C GLU A 124 -4.78 8.26 -5.77
N ASN A 125 -4.51 8.13 -7.06
CA ASN A 125 -3.57 7.18 -7.65
C ASN A 125 -2.32 7.91 -8.17
N GLU A 126 -2.22 8.10 -9.48
CA GLU A 126 -1.08 8.75 -10.12
C GLU A 126 -0.83 10.15 -9.55
N GLY A 127 -1.90 10.92 -9.28
CA GLY A 127 -1.79 12.28 -8.75
C GLY A 127 -1.11 12.33 -7.37
N VAL A 128 -1.33 11.34 -6.50
CA VAL A 128 -0.62 11.25 -5.20
C VAL A 128 0.85 10.89 -5.43
N VAL A 129 1.12 9.92 -6.28
CA VAL A 129 2.50 9.45 -6.57
C VAL A 129 3.32 10.57 -7.26
N GLU A 130 2.75 11.28 -8.22
CA GLU A 130 3.39 12.41 -8.90
C GLU A 130 3.78 13.50 -7.90
N ARG A 131 2.85 13.94 -7.05
CA ARG A 131 3.10 14.92 -5.98
C ARG A 131 4.16 14.43 -4.98
N PHE A 132 4.14 13.15 -4.62
CA PHE A 132 5.16 12.57 -3.75
C PHE A 132 6.55 12.67 -4.40
N LEU A 133 6.69 12.31 -5.66
CA LEU A 133 7.96 12.32 -6.39
C LEU A 133 8.51 13.73 -6.63
N GLU A 134 7.66 14.76 -6.75
CA GLU A 134 8.07 16.15 -6.84
C GLU A 134 8.88 16.59 -5.61
N HIS A 135 8.50 16.11 -4.42
CA HIS A 135 9.11 16.48 -3.14
C HIS A 135 10.14 15.46 -2.63
N ASN A 136 10.17 14.25 -3.20
CA ASN A 136 11.02 13.14 -2.75
C ASN A 136 11.92 12.63 -3.87
N ARG A 137 12.91 13.42 -4.28
CA ARG A 137 13.83 13.13 -5.39
C ARG A 137 14.72 11.90 -5.19
N HIS A 138 14.75 11.37 -3.96
CA HIS A 138 15.43 10.11 -3.64
C HIS A 138 14.64 8.87 -4.08
N PHE A 139 13.38 9.03 -4.52
CA PHE A 139 12.58 7.96 -5.09
C PHE A 139 12.43 8.11 -6.59
N ALA A 140 12.26 6.98 -7.26
CA ALA A 140 11.92 6.92 -8.68
C ALA A 140 10.94 5.77 -8.92
N PRO A 141 10.03 5.89 -9.91
CA PRO A 141 9.24 4.75 -10.37
C PRO A 141 10.15 3.63 -10.85
N ALA A 142 9.76 2.37 -10.58
CA ALA A 142 10.52 1.20 -10.98
C ALA A 142 9.62 0.19 -11.68
N ALA A 143 10.06 -0.31 -12.83
CA ALA A 143 9.32 -1.31 -13.59
C ALA A 143 8.98 -2.54 -12.76
N PHE A 144 7.87 -3.19 -13.07
CA PHE A 144 7.45 -4.46 -12.48
C PHE A 144 6.64 -5.28 -13.48
N THR A 145 6.35 -6.52 -13.15
CA THR A 145 5.56 -7.42 -14.00
C THR A 145 4.24 -7.81 -13.33
N LEU A 146 3.20 -7.93 -14.13
CA LEU A 146 1.88 -8.46 -13.76
C LEU A 146 1.61 -9.69 -14.62
N GLY A 147 1.98 -10.88 -14.12
CA GLY A 147 2.02 -12.06 -14.95
C GLY A 147 2.95 -11.82 -16.15
N PRO A 148 2.48 -12.02 -17.40
CA PRO A 148 3.29 -11.79 -18.60
C PRO A 148 3.44 -10.31 -18.99
N ARG A 149 2.68 -9.39 -18.37
CA ARG A 149 2.68 -7.95 -18.72
C ARG A 149 3.80 -7.21 -17.99
N ALA A 150 4.67 -6.53 -18.73
CA ALA A 150 5.61 -5.57 -18.18
C ALA A 150 4.94 -4.21 -17.96
N VAL A 151 5.22 -3.55 -16.83
CA VAL A 151 4.76 -2.21 -16.46
C VAL A 151 5.99 -1.33 -16.31
N GLU A 152 6.42 -0.75 -17.41
CA GLU A 152 7.66 0.05 -17.47
C GLU A 152 7.53 1.39 -16.74
N SER A 153 6.32 1.96 -16.68
CA SER A 153 6.05 3.21 -15.96
C SER A 153 6.20 3.13 -14.44
N GLY A 154 6.25 1.91 -13.89
CA GLY A 154 6.21 1.68 -12.44
C GLY A 154 4.84 1.93 -11.79
N MET A 155 3.79 2.24 -12.55
CA MET A 155 2.43 2.53 -12.09
C MET A 155 1.41 1.84 -12.98
N TYR A 156 0.37 1.23 -12.37
CA TYR A 156 -0.69 0.57 -13.11
C TYR A 156 -2.04 0.67 -12.42
N THR A 157 -3.06 1.11 -13.18
CA THR A 157 -4.46 1.06 -12.75
C THR A 157 -5.12 -0.19 -13.34
N PHE A 158 -5.61 -1.07 -12.47
CA PHE A 158 -6.43 -2.21 -12.86
C PHE A 158 -7.85 -1.73 -13.14
N TRP A 159 -8.35 -2.02 -14.32
CA TRP A 159 -9.71 -1.69 -14.74
C TRP A 159 -10.55 -2.96 -14.79
N SER A 160 -11.71 -2.95 -14.12
CA SER A 160 -12.57 -4.14 -14.01
C SER A 160 -13.06 -4.68 -15.36
N ASN A 161 -13.22 -3.81 -16.35
CA ASN A 161 -13.63 -4.16 -17.71
C ASN A 161 -12.47 -4.61 -18.62
N VAL A 162 -11.23 -4.41 -18.21
CA VAL A 162 -10.02 -4.76 -18.98
C VAL A 162 -9.30 -5.95 -18.36
N ASP A 163 -9.09 -5.89 -17.03
CA ASP A 163 -8.25 -6.85 -16.31
C ASP A 163 -9.05 -7.99 -15.65
N GLY A 164 -10.39 -7.96 -15.73
CA GLY A 164 -11.25 -8.99 -15.15
C GLY A 164 -11.23 -9.06 -13.63
N THR A 165 -10.67 -8.03 -12.96
CA THR A 165 -10.57 -7.91 -11.51
C THR A 165 -11.43 -6.74 -11.00
N ASP A 166 -11.43 -6.49 -9.69
CA ASP A 166 -11.89 -5.19 -9.18
C ASP A 166 -10.91 -4.10 -9.58
N GLY A 167 -11.34 -2.83 -9.50
CA GLY A 167 -10.47 -1.69 -9.75
C GLY A 167 -9.47 -1.49 -8.61
N PHE A 168 -8.19 -1.44 -8.95
CA PHE A 168 -7.08 -1.19 -8.04
C PHE A 168 -6.04 -0.32 -8.71
N PHE A 169 -5.16 0.22 -7.89
CA PHE A 169 -3.94 0.87 -8.37
C PHE A 169 -2.73 0.35 -7.61
N ALA A 170 -1.62 0.25 -8.30
CA ALA A 170 -0.33 -0.07 -7.71
C ALA A 170 0.77 0.80 -8.33
N ALA A 171 1.64 1.33 -7.48
CA ALA A 171 2.87 1.99 -7.90
C ALA A 171 4.06 1.41 -7.13
N LYS A 172 5.10 1.05 -7.86
CA LYS A 172 6.38 0.58 -7.31
C LYS A 172 7.40 1.70 -7.43
N LEU A 173 7.92 2.12 -6.29
CA LEU A 173 8.95 3.15 -6.20
C LEU A 173 10.20 2.54 -5.57
N ILE A 174 11.37 2.90 -6.08
CA ILE A 174 12.66 2.49 -5.50
C ILE A 174 13.31 3.70 -4.85
N ARG A 175 13.84 3.53 -3.63
CA ARG A 175 14.69 4.52 -2.99
C ARG A 175 16.10 4.40 -3.56
N LYS A 176 16.58 5.48 -4.17
CA LYS A 176 17.95 5.54 -4.71
C LYS A 176 18.96 5.32 -3.58
N ALA A 177 20.11 4.74 -3.94
CA ALA A 177 21.21 4.52 -3.02
C ALA A 177 21.87 5.84 -2.58
#